data_09eec1d0f86b3cee4c008dad6836d012
#
_entry.id   09eec1d0f86b3cee4c008dad6836d012
#
_cell.length_a   1.000
_cell.length_b   1.000
_cell.length_c   1.000
_cell.angle_alpha   90.00
_cell.angle_beta   90.00
_cell.angle_gamma   90.00
#
_symmetry.space_group_name_H-M   'P 1'
#
loop_
_entity.id
_entity.type
_entity.pdbx_description
1 polymer ?
#
loop_
_entity_poly.entity_id
_entity_poly.type
_entity_poly.pdbx_seq_one_letter_code
_entity_poly.pdbx_strand_id
1 'polypeptide(L)'
;MMASDKERFFIRPSQVTRTFGPGSIYDNQRDSMIVMGLDFWKDEKFKSITDQILLQEIKKNNKGFDNVDRLVSVSSFEDPDTPGTIPIRSFPTWGFCPRCDKLVSGRNTKTGKGKYCNSNECHTSYKNEQIDVPKTYPVRFVAACKKGHLDDFPWYEWVHRSKAEKDACSREDAELYLVDDSKSMSLDSKIVRCKK
;
A
#
# COMPACT_ATOMS: atom_id res chain seq x y z
N MET A 1 -17.68 -23.62 -7.83
CA MET A 1 -16.27 -23.63 -7.35
C MET A 1 -15.59 -22.47 -8.07
N MET A 2 -15.63 -21.27 -7.51
CA MET A 2 -15.06 -20.06 -8.14
C MET A 2 -13.59 -20.00 -7.83
N ALA A 3 -12.76 -20.03 -8.88
CA ALA A 3 -11.33 -19.81 -8.78
C ALA A 3 -11.10 -18.42 -8.17
N SER A 4 -10.39 -18.35 -7.05
CA SER A 4 -9.94 -17.11 -6.47
C SER A 4 -9.01 -16.43 -7.47
N ASP A 5 -9.48 -15.35 -8.10
CA ASP A 5 -8.63 -14.40 -8.83
C ASP A 5 -7.61 -13.84 -7.83
N LYS A 6 -6.52 -14.55 -7.66
CA LYS A 6 -5.31 -13.98 -7.07
C LYS A 6 -4.80 -12.96 -8.07
N GLU A 7 -5.24 -11.72 -7.93
CA GLU A 7 -4.68 -10.59 -8.68
C GLU A 7 -3.17 -10.57 -8.40
N ARG A 8 -2.38 -11.06 -9.33
CA ARG A 8 -0.92 -11.07 -9.26
C ARG A 8 -0.42 -9.70 -9.73
N PHE A 9 0.36 -9.07 -8.90
CA PHE A 9 1.05 -7.83 -9.28
C PHE A 9 2.38 -8.21 -9.91
N PHE A 10 2.59 -7.79 -11.14
CA PHE A 10 3.84 -8.03 -11.85
C PHE A 10 4.67 -6.75 -11.85
N ILE A 11 5.68 -6.70 -11.00
CA ILE A 11 6.72 -5.69 -11.04
C ILE A 11 7.98 -6.35 -11.62
N ARG A 12 8.54 -5.81 -12.69
CA ARG A 12 9.78 -6.34 -13.25
C ARG A 12 10.94 -6.13 -12.28
N PRO A 13 11.90 -7.06 -12.14
CA PRO A 13 13.06 -6.90 -11.28
C PRO A 13 13.81 -5.58 -11.51
N SER A 14 13.94 -5.15 -12.76
CA SER A 14 14.54 -3.87 -13.11
C SER A 14 13.78 -2.65 -12.58
N GLN A 15 12.48 -2.74 -12.43
CA GLN A 15 11.69 -1.65 -11.83
C GLN A 15 11.96 -1.54 -10.33
N VAL A 16 12.08 -2.65 -9.64
CA VAL A 16 12.35 -2.65 -8.19
C VAL A 16 13.79 -2.19 -7.89
N THR A 17 14.75 -2.56 -8.73
CA THR A 17 16.15 -2.19 -8.52
C THR A 17 16.49 -0.78 -8.98
N ARG A 18 15.73 -0.19 -9.92
CA ARG A 18 16.03 1.12 -10.50
C ARG A 18 15.02 2.20 -10.16
N THR A 19 13.72 1.86 -10.11
CA THR A 19 12.63 2.84 -9.97
C THR A 19 11.98 2.78 -8.59
N PHE A 20 11.70 1.58 -8.11
CA PHE A 20 10.97 1.34 -6.85
C PHE A 20 11.85 0.58 -5.86
N GLY A 21 12.93 1.19 -5.41
CA GLY A 21 13.79 0.62 -4.36
C GLY A 21 13.09 0.52 -3.00
N PRO A 22 13.79 0.01 -1.97
CA PRO A 22 13.29 -0.04 -0.60
C PRO A 22 12.72 1.30 -0.12
N GLY A 23 11.51 1.27 0.46
CA GLY A 23 10.79 2.46 0.89
C GLY A 23 9.99 3.20 -0.19
N SER A 24 10.09 2.78 -1.45
CA SER A 24 9.32 3.38 -2.54
C SER A 24 7.88 2.86 -2.56
N ILE A 25 6.95 3.76 -2.89
CA ILE A 25 5.55 3.41 -3.09
C ILE A 25 5.35 3.04 -4.57
N TYR A 26 4.88 1.83 -4.80
CA TYR A 26 4.41 1.36 -6.08
C TYR A 26 2.89 1.45 -6.13
N ASP A 27 2.40 2.23 -7.06
CA ASP A 27 0.98 2.51 -7.23
C ASP A 27 0.49 2.01 -8.59
N ASN A 28 -0.57 1.25 -8.59
CA ASN A 28 -1.27 0.83 -9.78
C ASN A 28 -2.74 1.29 -9.75
N GLN A 29 -3.51 0.93 -10.77
CA GLN A 29 -4.90 1.40 -10.87
C GLN A 29 -5.80 0.98 -9.69
N ARG A 30 -5.49 -0.14 -9.02
CA ARG A 30 -6.36 -0.76 -8.02
C ARG A 30 -5.76 -0.83 -6.63
N ASP A 31 -4.44 -0.87 -6.54
CA ASP A 31 -3.74 -1.07 -5.28
C ASP A 31 -2.48 -0.22 -5.20
N SER A 32 -2.09 0.11 -3.99
CA SER A 32 -0.85 0.83 -3.68
C SER A 32 -0.07 0.04 -2.65
N MET A 33 1.23 -0.10 -2.84
CA MET A 33 2.10 -0.93 -2.03
C MET A 33 3.44 -0.23 -1.81
N ILE A 34 4.06 -0.49 -0.66
CA ILE A 34 5.41 -0.05 -0.36
C ILE A 34 6.37 -1.23 -0.45
N VAL A 35 7.51 -1.02 -1.08
CA VAL A 35 8.63 -1.96 -1.06
C VAL A 35 9.28 -1.90 0.31
N MET A 36 9.34 -3.04 1.00
CA MET A 36 9.88 -3.11 2.35
C MET A 36 11.38 -2.80 2.39
N GLY A 37 11.83 -2.26 3.52
CA GLY A 37 13.25 -2.02 3.77
C GLY A 37 14.09 -3.30 3.74
N LEU A 38 15.40 -3.15 3.56
CA LEU A 38 16.33 -4.28 3.43
C LEU A 38 16.29 -5.24 4.62
N ASP A 39 15.96 -4.77 5.82
CA ASP A 39 15.81 -5.59 7.03
C ASP A 39 14.74 -6.69 6.90
N PHE A 40 13.81 -6.52 5.97
CA PHE A 40 12.77 -7.50 5.68
C PHE A 40 13.14 -8.47 4.55
N TRP A 41 14.26 -8.24 3.86
CA TRP A 41 14.72 -9.09 2.78
C TRP A 41 15.49 -10.28 3.36
N LYS A 42 15.00 -11.49 3.09
CA LYS A 42 15.63 -12.71 3.63
C LYS A 42 16.76 -13.16 2.71
N ASP A 43 17.96 -12.82 3.08
CA ASP A 43 19.18 -13.04 2.31
C ASP A 43 19.36 -14.49 1.82
N GLU A 44 19.07 -15.47 2.68
CA GLU A 44 19.18 -16.89 2.34
C GLU A 44 18.30 -17.33 1.17
N LYS A 45 17.28 -16.52 0.83
CA LYS A 45 16.35 -16.83 -0.26
C LYS A 45 16.78 -16.31 -1.62
N PHE A 46 17.80 -15.46 -1.68
CA PHE A 46 18.26 -14.89 -2.95
C PHE A 46 19.33 -15.78 -3.58
N LYS A 47 19.28 -15.90 -4.91
CA LYS A 47 20.30 -16.64 -5.67
C LYS A 47 21.60 -15.84 -5.71
N SER A 48 22.70 -16.41 -5.26
CA SER A 48 24.01 -15.79 -5.37
C SER A 48 24.48 -15.69 -6.81
N ILE A 49 25.09 -14.56 -7.14
CA ILE A 49 25.78 -14.32 -8.40
C ILE A 49 27.27 -14.55 -8.16
N THR A 50 27.84 -15.53 -8.87
CA THR A 50 29.27 -15.88 -8.77
C THR A 50 30.06 -15.08 -9.80
N ASP A 51 30.29 -13.81 -9.54
CA ASP A 51 31.12 -12.94 -10.37
C ASP A 51 32.12 -12.17 -9.47
N GLN A 52 33.29 -12.75 -9.33
CA GLN A 52 34.34 -12.19 -8.49
C GLN A 52 34.92 -10.89 -9.07
N ILE A 53 34.96 -10.76 -10.38
CA ILE A 53 35.49 -9.57 -11.05
C ILE A 53 34.55 -8.39 -10.76
N LEU A 54 33.25 -8.58 -10.99
CA LEU A 54 32.24 -7.57 -10.70
C LEU A 54 32.24 -7.16 -9.21
N LEU A 55 32.36 -8.13 -8.30
CA LEU A 55 32.42 -7.86 -6.87
C LEU A 55 33.64 -6.99 -6.49
N GLN A 56 34.80 -7.30 -7.06
CA GLN A 56 36.04 -6.52 -6.85
C GLN A 56 35.90 -5.10 -7.42
N GLU A 57 35.36 -4.95 -8.61
CA GLU A 57 35.13 -3.64 -9.22
C GLU A 57 34.15 -2.77 -8.42
N ILE A 58 33.08 -3.36 -7.87
CA ILE A 58 32.15 -2.67 -7.00
C ILE A 58 32.86 -2.14 -5.75
N LYS A 59 33.65 -2.99 -5.08
CA LYS A 59 34.44 -2.60 -3.90
C LYS A 59 35.43 -1.47 -4.20
N LYS A 60 36.14 -1.57 -5.31
CA LYS A 60 37.17 -0.62 -5.72
C LYS A 60 36.59 0.76 -6.05
N ASN A 61 35.43 0.79 -6.72
CA ASN A 61 34.87 2.01 -7.30
C ASN A 61 33.84 2.70 -6.39
N ASN A 62 33.40 2.07 -5.31
CA ASN A 62 32.36 2.61 -4.44
C ASN A 62 32.81 2.64 -2.98
N LYS A 63 33.04 3.82 -2.44
CA LYS A 63 33.35 4.01 -1.02
C LYS A 63 32.18 3.49 -0.15
N GLY A 64 32.51 2.68 0.86
CA GLY A 64 31.50 2.10 1.76
C GLY A 64 31.00 0.71 1.36
N PHE A 65 31.48 0.15 0.24
CA PHE A 65 31.15 -1.20 -0.22
C PHE A 65 32.24 -2.24 0.12
N ASP A 66 33.21 -1.86 0.96
CA ASP A 66 34.33 -2.75 1.34
C ASP A 66 33.86 -4.06 1.99
N ASN A 67 32.75 -3.99 2.75
CA ASN A 67 32.17 -5.12 3.48
C ASN A 67 31.18 -5.95 2.65
N VAL A 68 30.97 -5.65 1.37
CA VAL A 68 30.10 -6.47 0.51
C VAL A 68 30.83 -7.78 0.22
N ASP A 69 30.28 -8.90 0.66
CA ASP A 69 30.87 -10.22 0.51
C ASP A 69 30.28 -11.02 -0.64
N ARG A 70 29.07 -10.68 -1.07
CA ARG A 70 28.40 -11.38 -2.18
C ARG A 70 27.45 -10.48 -2.96
N LEU A 71 27.14 -10.89 -4.17
CA LEU A 71 26.09 -10.34 -5.02
C LEU A 71 24.93 -11.33 -5.08
N VAL A 72 23.72 -10.81 -5.12
CA VAL A 72 22.50 -11.63 -5.22
C VAL A 72 21.59 -11.14 -6.33
N SER A 73 20.83 -12.04 -6.92
CA SER A 73 19.80 -11.71 -7.90
C SER A 73 18.41 -11.81 -7.31
N VAL A 74 17.54 -10.90 -7.72
CA VAL A 74 16.10 -11.00 -7.48
C VAL A 74 15.51 -12.01 -8.46
N SER A 75 14.65 -12.89 -7.97
CA SER A 75 13.97 -13.86 -8.83
C SER A 75 13.04 -13.19 -9.83
N SER A 76 12.95 -13.75 -11.04
CA SER A 76 11.96 -13.33 -12.01
C SER A 76 10.55 -13.76 -11.59
N PHE A 77 9.55 -12.99 -12.00
CA PHE A 77 8.15 -13.14 -11.53
C PHE A 77 7.38 -14.33 -12.12
N GLU A 78 8.01 -15.17 -12.89
CA GLU A 78 7.34 -16.29 -13.56
C GLU A 78 6.96 -17.42 -12.60
N ASP A 79 7.64 -17.50 -11.45
CA ASP A 79 7.36 -18.50 -10.43
C ASP A 79 7.17 -17.82 -9.05
N PRO A 80 5.91 -17.76 -8.54
CA PRO A 80 5.62 -17.14 -7.25
C PRO A 80 6.18 -17.88 -6.05
N ASP A 81 6.56 -19.14 -6.22
CA ASP A 81 7.15 -19.97 -5.17
C ASP A 81 8.68 -19.93 -5.19
N THR A 82 9.26 -19.20 -6.15
CA THR A 82 10.72 -19.05 -6.25
C THR A 82 11.26 -18.26 -5.04
N PRO A 83 12.26 -18.78 -4.34
CA PRO A 83 12.96 -18.03 -3.30
C PRO A 83 13.56 -16.72 -3.84
N GLY A 84 13.62 -15.70 -3.01
CA GLY A 84 14.26 -14.42 -3.37
C GLY A 84 13.31 -13.37 -3.94
N THR A 85 12.04 -13.41 -3.54
CA THR A 85 11.07 -12.36 -3.83
C THR A 85 11.26 -11.15 -2.92
N ILE A 86 11.09 -9.96 -3.48
CA ILE A 86 11.14 -8.72 -2.71
C ILE A 86 9.86 -8.56 -1.90
N PRO A 87 9.96 -8.34 -0.57
CA PRO A 87 8.79 -8.15 0.26
C PRO A 87 8.13 -6.81 -0.01
N ILE A 88 6.83 -6.84 -0.23
CA ILE A 88 5.97 -5.66 -0.39
C ILE A 88 4.84 -5.69 0.64
N ARG A 89 4.29 -4.53 0.98
CA ARG A 89 3.14 -4.39 1.87
C ARG A 89 2.16 -3.36 1.33
N SER A 90 0.86 -3.59 1.55
CA SER A 90 -0.16 -2.59 1.22
C SER A 90 0.10 -1.29 1.95
N PHE A 91 0.18 -0.19 1.23
CA PHE A 91 0.36 1.15 1.77
C PHE A 91 -0.04 2.20 0.71
N PRO A 92 -0.81 3.23 1.10
CA PRO A 92 -1.46 3.41 2.40
C PRO A 92 -2.50 2.33 2.69
N THR A 93 -2.81 2.14 3.99
CA THR A 93 -3.77 1.11 4.43
C THR A 93 -5.21 1.59 4.42
N TRP A 94 -5.46 2.85 4.11
CA TRP A 94 -6.79 3.39 3.94
C TRP A 94 -7.26 3.35 2.50
N GLY A 95 -8.52 3.03 2.32
CA GLY A 95 -9.20 3.09 1.03
C GLY A 95 -10.54 3.82 1.12
N PHE A 96 -11.07 4.25 0.00
CA PHE A 96 -12.40 4.81 -0.09
C PHE A 96 -13.30 3.98 -1.00
N CYS A 97 -14.58 3.93 -0.69
CA CYS A 97 -15.59 3.30 -1.52
C CYS A 97 -16.05 4.25 -2.62
N PRO A 98 -16.01 3.88 -3.90
CA PRO A 98 -16.44 4.76 -4.98
C PRO A 98 -17.97 4.95 -5.07
N ARG A 99 -18.76 4.16 -4.28
CA ARG A 99 -20.23 4.23 -4.29
C ARG A 99 -20.79 5.12 -3.17
N CYS A 100 -20.19 5.05 -1.98
CA CYS A 100 -20.70 5.79 -0.81
C CYS A 100 -19.65 6.71 -0.15
N ASP A 101 -18.47 6.83 -0.74
CA ASP A 101 -17.34 7.67 -0.29
C ASP A 101 -16.80 7.34 1.11
N LYS A 102 -17.28 6.23 1.72
CA LYS A 102 -16.80 5.79 3.04
C LYS A 102 -15.34 5.44 3.00
N LEU A 103 -14.59 5.95 3.96
CA LEU A 103 -13.19 5.57 4.22
C LEU A 103 -13.17 4.24 5.00
N VAL A 104 -12.36 3.31 4.52
CA VAL A 104 -12.18 1.98 5.10
C VAL A 104 -10.71 1.80 5.44
N SER A 105 -10.43 1.52 6.72
CA SER A 105 -9.06 1.31 7.22
C SER A 105 -8.60 -0.14 7.08
N GLY A 106 -7.28 -0.33 7.20
CA GLY A 106 -6.67 -1.64 7.33
C GLY A 106 -6.65 -2.46 6.05
N ARG A 107 -6.60 -1.81 4.87
CA ARG A 107 -6.41 -2.51 3.61
C ARG A 107 -5.18 -3.40 3.66
N ASN A 108 -5.36 -4.63 3.27
CA ASN A 108 -4.30 -5.61 3.20
C ASN A 108 -4.53 -6.51 1.99
N THR A 109 -3.67 -6.41 0.98
CA THR A 109 -3.79 -7.19 -0.26
C THR A 109 -3.64 -8.69 -0.02
N LYS A 110 -2.87 -9.09 1.00
CA LYS A 110 -2.61 -10.49 1.33
C LYS A 110 -3.83 -11.18 1.94
N THR A 111 -4.52 -10.49 2.86
CA THR A 111 -5.70 -11.04 3.57
C THR A 111 -7.01 -10.62 2.95
N GLY A 112 -7.01 -9.68 2.03
CA GLY A 112 -8.21 -9.06 1.46
C GLY A 112 -8.95 -8.11 2.42
N LYS A 113 -8.44 -7.88 3.63
CA LYS A 113 -9.03 -6.95 4.61
C LYS A 113 -9.05 -5.54 4.03
N GLY A 114 -10.15 -4.81 4.22
CA GLY A 114 -10.32 -3.44 3.73
C GLY A 114 -10.40 -3.31 2.20
N LYS A 115 -10.36 -4.41 1.46
CA LYS A 115 -10.46 -4.42 0.00
C LYS A 115 -11.88 -4.11 -0.48
N TYR A 116 -12.87 -4.34 0.37
CA TYR A 116 -14.29 -4.13 0.06
C TYR A 116 -14.91 -3.14 1.03
N CYS A 117 -15.95 -2.47 0.57
CA CYS A 117 -16.72 -1.55 1.40
C CYS A 117 -17.40 -2.29 2.56
N ASN A 118 -17.38 -1.70 3.74
CA ASN A 118 -18.03 -2.22 4.95
C ASN A 118 -19.30 -1.42 5.33
N SER A 119 -19.82 -0.59 4.44
CA SER A 119 -21.05 0.15 4.67
C SER A 119 -22.28 -0.71 4.40
N ASN A 120 -23.24 -0.68 5.31
CA ASN A 120 -24.54 -1.36 5.12
C ASN A 120 -25.27 -0.87 3.86
N GLU A 121 -25.16 0.42 3.52
CA GLU A 121 -25.74 1.00 2.32
C GLU A 121 -25.24 0.32 1.04
N CYS A 122 -23.99 -0.13 1.03
CA CYS A 122 -23.38 -0.83 -0.10
C CYS A 122 -23.73 -2.32 -0.15
N HIS A 123 -24.18 -2.90 0.96
CA HIS A 123 -24.56 -4.31 1.05
C HIS A 123 -26.05 -4.57 0.77
N THR A 124 -26.89 -3.54 0.87
CA THR A 124 -28.35 -3.68 0.77
C THR A 124 -28.92 -3.52 -0.63
N SER A 125 -28.13 -3.17 -1.62
CA SER A 125 -28.60 -2.72 -2.93
C SER A 125 -28.71 -3.81 -3.99
N TYR A 126 -29.15 -5.05 -3.72
CA TYR A 126 -29.69 -5.88 -4.81
C TYR A 126 -30.57 -7.01 -4.26
N LYS A 127 -31.86 -6.87 -4.40
CA LYS A 127 -32.80 -8.02 -4.37
C LYS A 127 -32.55 -8.81 -5.66
N ASN A 128 -32.15 -10.07 -5.51
CA ASN A 128 -32.09 -11.13 -6.52
C ASN A 128 -30.83 -11.37 -7.35
N GLU A 129 -29.73 -10.66 -7.17
CA GLU A 129 -28.48 -11.03 -7.83
C GLU A 129 -27.29 -10.94 -6.85
N GLN A 130 -26.21 -11.67 -7.14
CA GLN A 130 -24.99 -11.72 -6.33
C GLN A 130 -24.64 -10.32 -5.78
N ILE A 131 -24.54 -10.21 -4.45
CA ILE A 131 -24.19 -8.94 -3.77
C ILE A 131 -22.81 -8.53 -4.25
N ASP A 132 -22.76 -7.61 -5.20
CA ASP A 132 -21.51 -7.01 -5.66
C ASP A 132 -21.12 -5.89 -4.70
N VAL A 133 -20.35 -6.26 -3.67
CA VAL A 133 -19.81 -5.30 -2.72
C VAL A 133 -18.71 -4.51 -3.40
N PRO A 134 -18.79 -3.16 -3.47
CA PRO A 134 -17.79 -2.36 -4.15
C PRO A 134 -16.40 -2.55 -3.56
N LYS A 135 -15.42 -2.74 -4.43
CA LYS A 135 -14.01 -2.68 -4.02
C LYS A 135 -13.64 -1.25 -3.64
N THR A 136 -12.82 -1.11 -2.61
CA THR A 136 -12.25 0.18 -2.21
C THR A 136 -10.99 0.48 -3.02
N TYR A 137 -10.75 1.76 -3.28
CA TYR A 137 -9.52 2.25 -3.89
C TYR A 137 -8.60 2.85 -2.83
N PRO A 138 -7.27 2.73 -2.94
CA PRO A 138 -6.35 3.34 -1.98
C PRO A 138 -6.50 4.86 -1.98
N VAL A 139 -6.55 5.43 -0.79
CA VAL A 139 -6.51 6.89 -0.61
C VAL A 139 -5.05 7.32 -0.64
N ARG A 140 -4.63 8.04 -1.68
CA ARG A 140 -3.22 8.39 -1.94
C ARG A 140 -2.72 9.58 -1.11
N PHE A 141 -3.16 9.69 0.13
CA PHE A 141 -2.65 10.65 1.09
C PHE A 141 -1.85 9.91 2.16
N VAL A 142 -0.63 10.36 2.38
CA VAL A 142 0.29 9.81 3.36
C VAL A 142 0.89 10.92 4.21
N ALA A 143 1.28 10.61 5.42
CA ALA A 143 2.08 11.48 6.26
C ALA A 143 3.56 11.14 6.09
N ALA A 144 4.39 12.16 5.93
CA ALA A 144 5.84 12.02 5.86
C ALA A 144 6.52 12.99 6.81
N CYS A 145 7.57 12.56 7.49
CA CYS A 145 8.38 13.44 8.31
C CYS A 145 9.73 13.77 7.64
N LYS A 146 10.42 14.79 8.16
CA LYS A 146 11.74 15.21 7.65
C LYS A 146 12.82 14.13 7.73
N LYS A 147 12.61 13.09 8.54
CA LYS A 147 13.52 11.94 8.67
C LYS A 147 13.19 10.81 7.66
N GLY A 148 12.19 10.99 6.78
CA GLY A 148 11.81 10.02 5.77
C GLY A 148 10.85 8.92 6.25
N HIS A 149 10.34 8.98 7.47
CA HIS A 149 9.30 8.04 7.91
C HIS A 149 8.00 8.35 7.18
N LEU A 150 7.31 7.28 6.75
CA LEU A 150 6.01 7.34 6.10
C LEU A 150 4.98 6.65 7.00
N ASP A 151 3.78 7.23 7.07
CA ASP A 151 2.64 6.67 7.81
C ASP A 151 1.34 6.98 7.07
N ASP A 152 0.28 6.28 7.42
CA ASP A 152 -1.05 6.62 6.96
C ASP A 152 -1.45 8.02 7.42
N PHE A 153 -2.22 8.72 6.59
CA PHE A 153 -2.73 10.02 6.99
C PHE A 153 -3.67 9.87 8.20
N PRO A 154 -3.52 10.68 9.25
CA PRO A 154 -4.29 10.56 10.49
C PRO A 154 -5.71 11.13 10.33
N TRP A 155 -6.56 10.42 9.59
CA TRP A 155 -7.90 10.89 9.19
C TRP A 155 -8.81 11.23 10.35
N TYR A 156 -8.79 10.43 11.41
CA TYR A 156 -9.62 10.67 12.59
C TYR A 156 -9.22 11.97 13.29
N GLU A 157 -7.94 12.15 13.57
CA GLU A 157 -7.40 13.35 14.24
C GLU A 157 -7.61 14.58 13.37
N TRP A 158 -7.46 14.45 12.07
CA TRP A 158 -7.67 15.55 11.14
C TRP A 158 -9.10 16.07 11.18
N VAL A 159 -10.09 15.17 11.15
CA VAL A 159 -11.52 15.52 11.14
C VAL A 159 -11.95 16.13 12.48
N HIS A 160 -11.41 15.63 13.58
CA HIS A 160 -11.81 16.05 14.92
C HIS A 160 -10.91 17.11 15.56
N ARG A 161 -9.89 17.61 14.82
CA ARG A 161 -8.88 18.55 15.34
C ARG A 161 -9.43 19.83 15.98
N SER A 162 -10.63 20.27 15.60
CA SER A 162 -11.27 21.48 16.12
C SER A 162 -12.35 21.21 17.17
N LYS A 163 -12.65 19.92 17.43
CA LYS A 163 -13.64 19.54 18.44
C LYS A 163 -12.97 19.40 19.81
N ALA A 164 -13.67 19.83 20.86
CA ALA A 164 -13.25 19.45 22.21
C ALA A 164 -13.31 17.92 22.36
N GLU A 165 -12.41 17.35 23.16
CA GLU A 165 -12.27 15.90 23.32
C GLU A 165 -13.60 15.20 23.68
N LYS A 166 -14.43 15.89 24.49
CA LYS A 166 -15.78 15.44 24.89
C LYS A 166 -16.83 15.48 23.75
N ASP A 167 -16.59 16.22 22.69
CA ASP A 167 -17.54 16.40 21.57
C ASP A 167 -17.13 15.57 20.34
N ALA A 168 -16.00 14.89 20.39
CA ALA A 168 -15.56 13.97 19.37
C ALA A 168 -16.14 12.57 19.62
N CYS A 169 -16.60 11.91 18.55
CA CYS A 169 -16.95 10.49 18.67
C CYS A 169 -15.70 9.64 18.97
N SER A 170 -15.88 8.44 19.49
CA SER A 170 -14.76 7.53 19.68
C SER A 170 -14.12 7.14 18.34
N ARG A 171 -12.83 6.78 18.35
CA ARG A 171 -12.14 6.33 17.14
C ARG A 171 -12.79 5.07 16.54
N GLU A 172 -13.32 4.20 17.39
CA GLU A 172 -13.95 2.94 16.99
C GLU A 172 -15.30 3.16 16.33
N ASP A 173 -16.04 4.19 16.78
CA ASP A 173 -17.35 4.55 16.24
C ASP A 173 -17.30 5.49 15.05
N ALA A 174 -16.14 6.07 14.76
CA ALA A 174 -15.99 7.08 13.72
C ALA A 174 -16.30 6.51 12.32
N GLU A 175 -17.27 7.10 11.65
CA GLU A 175 -17.59 6.82 10.27
C GLU A 175 -17.12 7.98 9.38
N LEU A 176 -15.97 7.79 8.74
CA LEU A 176 -15.33 8.81 7.93
C LEU A 176 -15.70 8.65 6.45
N TYR A 177 -15.93 9.78 5.79
CA TYR A 177 -16.29 9.84 4.37
C TYR A 177 -15.41 10.88 3.65
N LEU A 178 -14.89 10.49 2.50
CA LEU A 178 -14.10 11.37 1.61
C LEU A 178 -15.03 11.91 0.52
N VAL A 179 -15.53 13.12 0.71
CA VAL A 179 -16.52 13.73 -0.17
C VAL A 179 -15.87 14.78 -1.07
N ASP A 180 -16.34 14.89 -2.29
CA ASP A 180 -15.98 15.96 -3.21
C ASP A 180 -16.97 17.11 -3.07
N ASP A 181 -16.51 18.27 -2.60
CA ASP A 181 -17.39 19.43 -2.31
C ASP A 181 -17.57 20.37 -3.52
N SER A 182 -16.86 20.14 -4.58
CA SER A 182 -16.95 20.97 -5.78
C SER A 182 -16.89 20.15 -7.06
N LYS A 183 -17.32 20.77 -8.16
CA LYS A 183 -17.16 20.22 -9.52
C LYS A 183 -15.69 20.27 -10.01
N SER A 184 -14.77 20.70 -9.16
CA SER A 184 -13.34 20.73 -9.46
C SER A 184 -12.69 19.41 -9.11
N MET A 185 -11.82 18.90 -9.98
CA MET A 185 -10.96 17.73 -9.70
C MET A 185 -9.72 18.11 -8.85
N SER A 186 -9.69 19.28 -8.27
CA SER A 186 -8.60 19.76 -7.43
C SER A 186 -8.57 19.05 -6.07
N LEU A 187 -7.38 18.95 -5.48
CA LEU A 187 -7.21 18.41 -4.13
C LEU A 187 -7.93 19.26 -3.07
N ASP A 188 -8.08 20.55 -3.33
CA ASP A 188 -8.77 21.49 -2.43
C ASP A 188 -10.27 21.21 -2.30
N SER A 189 -10.84 20.48 -3.24
CA SER A 189 -12.25 20.05 -3.20
C SER A 189 -12.51 18.81 -2.34
N LYS A 190 -11.46 18.13 -1.89
CA LYS A 190 -11.61 16.93 -1.09
C LYS A 190 -11.84 17.27 0.37
N ILE A 191 -12.99 16.91 0.88
CA ILE A 191 -13.38 17.12 2.28
C ILE A 191 -13.59 15.78 2.96
N VAL A 192 -13.05 15.63 4.16
CA VAL A 192 -13.33 14.47 4.99
C VAL A 192 -14.32 14.86 6.08
N ARG A 193 -15.40 14.12 6.22
CA ARG A 193 -16.45 14.31 7.22
C ARG A 193 -16.65 13.05 8.05
N CYS A 194 -16.94 13.24 9.34
CA CYS A 194 -17.45 12.19 10.21
C CYS A 194 -18.98 12.32 10.29
N LYS A 195 -19.70 11.21 10.11
CA LYS A 195 -21.17 11.19 10.20
C LYS A 195 -21.69 10.89 11.62
N LYS A 196 -20.79 10.73 12.59
CA LYS A 196 -21.13 10.57 14.01
C LYS A 196 -20.67 11.71 14.87
#